data_13708359c93987c7fa2ba44824ac5659
#
_entry.id   13708359c93987c7fa2ba44824ac5659
#
_cell.length_a   1.000
_cell.length_b   1.000
_cell.length_c   1.000
_cell.angle_alpha   90.00
_cell.angle_beta   90.00
_cell.angle_gamma   90.00
#
_symmetry.space_group_name_H-M   'P 1'
#
loop_
_entity.id
_entity.type
_entity.pdbx_description
1 polymer ?
#
loop_
_entity_poly.entity_id
_entity_poly.type
_entity_poly.pdbx_seq_one_letter_code
_entity_poly.pdbx_strand_id
1 'polypeptide(L)'
;MAKTKKVTKKRIVIVEPVGEAHINATFNNIIITLTNKTGQAISWSSAGKMGFKGSKKNTPYAAGQAAADCGKVAYDLGLRKVEVFVKGPGSCRESAIRTLQTTGIEVTIIKDITPLPHNGCRPSKRRRV
;
A
#
# COMPACT_ATOMS: atom_id res chain seq x y z
N MET A 1 -37.89 -21.28 3.99
CA MET A 1 -36.80 -21.55 4.94
C MET A 1 -35.90 -20.33 5.07
N ALA A 2 -35.77 -19.81 6.26
CA ALA A 2 -34.88 -18.68 6.51
C ALA A 2 -33.43 -19.14 6.33
N LYS A 3 -32.71 -18.56 5.38
CA LYS A 3 -31.27 -18.76 5.27
C LYS A 3 -30.61 -18.10 6.47
N THR A 4 -30.06 -18.90 7.36
CA THR A 4 -29.20 -18.39 8.43
C THR A 4 -28.01 -17.66 7.80
N LYS A 5 -27.95 -16.35 7.95
CA LYS A 5 -26.77 -15.58 7.58
C LYS A 5 -25.61 -16.07 8.45
N LYS A 6 -24.58 -16.63 7.81
CA LYS A 6 -23.33 -16.91 8.51
C LYS A 6 -22.81 -15.59 9.05
N VAL A 7 -22.78 -15.46 10.37
CA VAL A 7 -22.13 -14.31 11.01
C VAL A 7 -20.63 -14.51 10.83
N THR A 8 -20.05 -13.86 9.84
CA THR A 8 -18.60 -13.79 9.69
C THR A 8 -18.06 -12.90 10.81
N LYS A 9 -17.32 -13.48 11.73
CA LYS A 9 -16.60 -12.70 12.75
C LYS A 9 -15.66 -11.73 12.02
N LYS A 10 -15.84 -10.44 12.23
CA LYS A 10 -14.89 -9.45 11.74
C LYS A 10 -13.53 -9.70 12.36
N ARG A 11 -12.50 -9.73 11.54
CA ARG A 11 -11.12 -9.81 12.00
C ARG A 11 -10.80 -8.60 12.87
N ILE A 12 -10.34 -8.85 14.08
CA ILE A 12 -9.89 -7.79 14.98
C ILE A 12 -8.41 -7.55 14.73
N VAL A 13 -8.07 -6.36 14.26
CA VAL A 13 -6.70 -5.92 14.08
C VAL A 13 -6.36 -4.92 15.18
N ILE A 14 -5.30 -5.20 15.91
CA ILE A 14 -4.80 -4.28 16.94
C ILE A 14 -4.07 -3.13 16.23
N VAL A 15 -4.57 -1.90 16.41
CA VAL A 15 -3.96 -0.70 15.85
C VAL A 15 -3.14 -0.01 16.94
N GLU A 16 -1.82 -0.10 16.79
CA GLU A 16 -0.87 0.62 17.64
C GLU A 16 -0.53 1.98 17.00
N PRO A 17 -0.06 2.96 17.80
CA PRO A 17 0.38 4.25 17.23
C PRO A 17 1.52 4.12 16.22
N VAL A 18 2.34 3.08 16.34
CA VAL A 18 3.47 2.80 15.43
C VAL A 18 3.15 1.58 14.59
N GLY A 19 3.31 1.68 13.29
CA GLY A 19 3.07 0.60 12.34
C GLY A 19 4.03 0.65 11.17
N GLU A 20 3.67 -0.06 10.12
CA GLU A 20 4.47 -0.16 8.90
C GLU A 20 3.61 0.22 7.69
N ALA A 21 4.23 0.88 6.72
CA ALA A 21 3.63 1.16 5.42
C ALA A 21 4.37 0.38 4.35
N HIS A 22 3.66 -0.49 3.64
CA HIS A 22 4.22 -1.26 2.55
C HIS A 22 3.73 -0.67 1.23
N ILE A 23 4.65 -0.13 0.45
CA ILE A 23 4.36 0.47 -0.85
C ILE A 23 4.94 -0.43 -1.93
N ASN A 24 4.08 -1.01 -2.75
CA ASN A 24 4.48 -1.80 -3.90
C ASN A 24 4.17 -0.99 -5.17
N ALA A 25 5.21 -0.43 -5.78
CA ALA A 25 5.11 0.41 -6.96
C ALA A 25 5.60 -0.34 -8.19
N THR A 26 4.71 -0.62 -9.12
CA THR A 26 5.03 -1.20 -10.42
C THR A 26 4.94 -0.14 -11.51
N PHE A 27 5.33 -0.48 -12.73
CA PHE A 27 5.20 0.46 -13.86
C PHE A 27 3.74 0.77 -14.22
N ASN A 28 2.79 -0.06 -13.80
CA ASN A 28 1.38 0.05 -14.18
C ASN A 28 0.47 0.44 -13.02
N ASN A 29 0.90 0.30 -11.79
CA ASN A 29 0.04 0.52 -10.62
C ASN A 29 0.87 0.78 -9.37
N ILE A 30 0.22 1.22 -8.32
CA ILE A 30 0.79 1.33 -6.99
C ILE A 30 -0.21 0.80 -5.98
N ILE A 31 0.28 0.02 -5.03
CA ILE A 31 -0.51 -0.54 -3.93
C ILE A 31 0.14 -0.12 -2.62
N ILE A 32 -0.64 0.47 -1.74
CA ILE A 32 -0.19 0.93 -0.44
C ILE A 32 -0.97 0.17 0.63
N THR A 33 -0.26 -0.48 1.53
CA THR A 33 -0.85 -1.21 2.65
C THR A 33 -0.26 -0.70 3.95
N LEU A 34 -1.11 -0.24 4.86
CA LEU A 34 -0.70 0.16 6.19
C LEU A 34 -0.98 -0.99 7.16
N THR A 35 0.04 -1.39 7.90
CA THR A 35 -0.03 -2.54 8.80
C THR A 35 0.43 -2.16 10.20
N ASN A 36 0.12 -3.02 11.17
CA ASN A 36 0.75 -2.97 12.48
C ASN A 36 2.13 -3.63 12.43
N LYS A 37 2.88 -3.61 13.52
CA LYS A 37 4.23 -4.21 13.56
C LYS A 37 4.24 -5.72 13.38
N THR A 38 3.13 -6.39 13.63
CA THR A 38 3.01 -7.83 13.43
C THR A 38 2.67 -8.21 11.98
N GLY A 39 2.42 -7.23 11.12
CA GLY A 39 2.13 -7.45 9.70
C GLY A 39 0.65 -7.58 9.35
N GLN A 40 -0.24 -7.36 10.30
CA GLN A 40 -1.68 -7.37 10.03
C GLN A 40 -2.12 -6.07 9.35
N ALA A 41 -2.82 -6.17 8.23
CA ALA A 41 -3.26 -5.00 7.48
C ALA A 41 -4.33 -4.20 8.25
N ILE A 42 -4.08 -2.91 8.40
CA ILE A 42 -5.02 -1.94 8.99
C ILE A 42 -5.88 -1.33 7.90
N SER A 43 -5.23 -0.82 6.86
CA SER A 43 -5.91 -0.24 5.70
C SER A 43 -5.05 -0.43 4.46
N TRP A 44 -5.68 -0.37 3.30
CA TRP A 44 -4.97 -0.46 2.03
C TRP A 44 -5.69 0.38 0.97
N SER A 45 -4.95 0.78 -0.03
CA SER A 45 -5.51 1.41 -1.22
C SER A 45 -4.58 1.21 -2.41
N SER A 46 -5.12 1.40 -3.59
CA SER A 46 -4.35 1.35 -4.83
C SER A 46 -4.89 2.35 -5.82
N ALA A 47 -4.13 2.65 -6.86
CA ALA A 47 -4.61 3.52 -7.93
C ALA A 47 -5.86 2.92 -8.61
N GLY A 48 -5.91 1.60 -8.77
CA GLY A 48 -7.09 0.91 -9.30
C GLY A 48 -8.32 1.01 -8.40
N LYS A 49 -8.13 0.93 -7.09
CA LYS A 49 -9.20 1.11 -6.09
C LYS A 49 -9.81 2.51 -6.18
N MET A 50 -9.01 3.52 -6.46
CA MET A 50 -9.45 4.92 -6.57
C MET A 50 -10.14 5.25 -7.91
N GLY A 51 -10.31 4.27 -8.79
CA GLY A 51 -11.01 4.43 -10.06
C GLY A 51 -10.13 4.74 -11.26
N PHE A 52 -8.81 4.84 -11.10
CA PHE A 52 -7.89 5.03 -12.21
C PHE A 52 -7.77 3.77 -13.04
N LYS A 53 -7.68 3.91 -14.35
CA LYS A 53 -7.60 2.78 -15.29
C LYS A 53 -6.45 2.96 -16.28
N GLY A 54 -5.89 1.84 -16.74
CA GLY A 54 -4.83 1.82 -17.73
C GLY A 54 -3.58 2.58 -17.28
N SER A 55 -3.00 3.36 -18.16
CA SER A 55 -1.79 4.14 -17.89
C SER A 55 -1.97 5.24 -16.83
N LYS A 56 -3.19 5.64 -16.54
CA LYS A 56 -3.49 6.65 -15.49
C LYS A 56 -3.14 6.16 -14.09
N LYS A 57 -3.09 4.84 -13.87
CA LYS A 57 -2.69 4.25 -12.58
C LYS A 57 -1.21 4.51 -12.25
N ASN A 58 -0.39 4.77 -13.24
CA ASN A 58 1.03 5.04 -13.07
C ASN A 58 1.34 6.55 -13.05
N THR A 59 0.53 7.34 -12.38
CA THR A 59 0.74 8.77 -12.24
C THR A 59 0.97 9.15 -10.77
N PRO A 60 1.79 10.17 -10.48
CA PRO A 60 1.96 10.66 -9.11
C PRO A 60 0.65 11.10 -8.46
N TYR A 61 -0.25 11.65 -9.24
CA TYR A 61 -1.59 12.04 -8.76
C TYR A 61 -2.38 10.82 -8.25
N ALA A 62 -2.41 9.73 -9.02
CA ALA A 62 -3.08 8.50 -8.61
C ALA A 62 -2.47 7.91 -7.33
N ALA A 63 -1.14 7.91 -7.23
CA ALA A 63 -0.43 7.46 -6.04
C ALA A 63 -0.79 8.33 -4.81
N GLY A 64 -0.86 9.63 -4.99
CA GLY A 64 -1.27 10.56 -3.94
C GLY A 64 -2.70 10.32 -3.47
N GLN A 65 -3.63 10.08 -4.38
CA GLN A 65 -5.02 9.76 -4.03
C GLN A 65 -5.13 8.46 -3.24
N ALA A 66 -4.42 7.41 -3.68
CA ALA A 66 -4.39 6.13 -2.98
C ALA A 66 -3.80 6.28 -1.57
N ALA A 67 -2.70 6.99 -1.42
CA ALA A 67 -2.08 7.24 -0.12
C ALA A 67 -2.98 8.04 0.81
N ALA A 68 -3.67 9.06 0.30
CA ALA A 68 -4.60 9.84 1.08
C ALA A 68 -5.78 9.00 1.61
N ASP A 69 -6.33 8.14 0.77
CA ASP A 69 -7.43 7.25 1.15
C ASP A 69 -7.04 6.32 2.30
N CYS A 70 -5.99 5.54 2.12
CA CYS A 70 -5.55 4.60 3.16
C CYS A 70 -5.02 5.31 4.41
N GLY A 71 -4.35 6.45 4.24
CA GLY A 71 -3.82 7.22 5.35
C GLY A 71 -4.90 7.80 6.27
N LYS A 72 -5.98 8.32 5.69
CA LYS A 72 -7.13 8.81 6.46
C LYS A 72 -7.76 7.71 7.30
N VAL A 73 -8.02 6.55 6.69
CA VAL A 73 -8.62 5.40 7.39
C VAL A 73 -7.73 4.96 8.55
N ALA A 74 -6.43 4.82 8.32
CA ALA A 74 -5.49 4.39 9.35
C ALA A 74 -5.33 5.44 10.46
N TYR A 75 -5.31 6.70 10.12
CA TYR A 75 -5.23 7.79 11.10
C TYR A 75 -6.45 7.79 12.03
N ASP A 76 -7.64 7.62 11.47
CA ASP A 76 -8.88 7.53 12.25
C ASP A 76 -8.89 6.32 13.18
N LEU A 77 -8.22 5.23 12.79
CA LEU A 77 -8.08 4.03 13.61
C LEU A 77 -7.00 4.15 14.70
N GLY A 78 -6.16 5.17 14.67
CA GLY A 78 -5.16 5.43 15.69
C GLY A 78 -3.70 5.33 15.27
N LEU A 79 -3.41 5.03 14.01
CA LEU A 79 -2.04 4.98 13.51
C LEU A 79 -1.46 6.41 13.44
N ARG A 80 -0.26 6.60 13.96
CA ARG A 80 0.40 7.93 14.03
C ARG A 80 1.78 7.95 13.41
N LYS A 81 2.54 6.87 13.52
CA LYS A 81 3.90 6.74 12.99
C LYS A 81 4.04 5.48 12.18
N VAL A 82 4.77 5.55 11.09
CA VAL A 82 5.02 4.39 10.23
C VAL A 82 6.48 4.32 9.80
N GLU A 83 6.97 3.11 9.66
CA GLU A 83 8.19 2.80 8.91
C GLU A 83 7.76 2.43 7.49
N VAL A 84 8.33 3.09 6.48
CA VAL A 84 7.97 2.88 5.09
C VAL A 84 8.90 1.86 4.45
N PHE A 85 8.33 0.81 3.87
CA PHE A 85 9.04 -0.18 3.07
C PHE A 85 8.58 -0.05 1.64
N VAL A 86 9.47 0.41 0.76
CA VAL A 86 9.18 0.62 -0.66
C VAL A 86 9.74 -0.53 -1.46
N LYS A 87 8.93 -1.06 -2.36
CA LYS A 87 9.30 -2.16 -3.24
C LYS A 87 8.86 -1.86 -4.66
N GLY A 88 9.76 -2.10 -5.62
CA GLY A 88 9.45 -2.01 -7.04
C GLY A 88 10.04 -0.79 -7.73
N PRO A 89 10.05 -0.82 -9.08
CA PRO A 89 10.72 0.20 -9.88
C PRO A 89 9.86 1.44 -10.20
N GLY A 90 8.59 1.47 -9.76
CA GLY A 90 7.67 2.56 -10.09
C GLY A 90 8.14 3.92 -9.58
N SER A 91 7.93 4.96 -10.37
CA SER A 91 8.33 6.33 -10.04
C SER A 91 7.40 7.05 -9.06
N CYS A 92 6.23 6.47 -8.78
CA CYS A 92 5.18 7.12 -7.99
C CYS A 92 5.33 6.94 -6.47
N ARG A 93 6.33 6.19 -6.02
CA ARG A 93 6.54 5.87 -4.61
C ARG A 93 6.82 7.09 -3.73
N GLU A 94 7.55 8.06 -4.24
CA GLU A 94 7.84 9.31 -3.51
C GLU A 94 6.57 10.12 -3.26
N SER A 95 5.70 10.23 -4.24
CA SER A 95 4.42 10.92 -4.12
C SER A 95 3.53 10.27 -3.05
N ALA A 96 3.51 8.95 -2.99
CA ALA A 96 2.79 8.21 -1.97
C ALA A 96 3.31 8.52 -0.56
N ILE A 97 4.62 8.52 -0.37
CA ILE A 97 5.24 8.83 0.93
C ILE A 97 4.90 10.26 1.37
N ARG A 98 5.03 11.22 0.48
CA ARG A 98 4.68 12.63 0.78
C ARG A 98 3.23 12.79 1.21
N THR A 99 2.32 12.11 0.51
CA THR A 99 0.89 12.18 0.83
C THR A 99 0.58 11.52 2.17
N LEU A 100 1.24 10.44 2.53
CA LEU A 100 1.11 9.84 3.86
C LEU A 100 1.51 10.84 4.96
N GLN A 101 2.56 11.63 4.77
CA GLN A 101 2.96 12.69 5.70
C GLN A 101 1.89 13.79 5.80
N THR A 102 1.27 14.17 4.69
CA THR A 102 0.23 15.21 4.69
C THR A 102 -1.07 14.76 5.36
N THR A 103 -1.33 13.45 5.45
CA THR A 103 -2.49 12.92 6.18
C THR A 103 -2.34 12.96 7.70
N GLY A 104 -1.17 13.32 8.20
CA GLY A 104 -0.86 13.41 9.63
C GLY A 104 -0.09 12.24 10.19
N ILE A 105 0.26 11.26 9.37
CA ILE A 105 1.07 10.11 9.76
C ILE A 105 2.55 10.48 9.62
N GLU A 106 3.31 10.37 10.70
CA GLU A 106 4.74 10.65 10.68
C GLU A 106 5.51 9.45 10.09
N VAL A 107 6.35 9.72 9.11
CA VAL A 107 7.25 8.73 8.51
C VAL A 107 8.57 8.77 9.26
N THR A 108 8.91 7.69 9.95
CA THR A 108 10.13 7.63 10.78
C THR A 108 11.34 7.11 10.01
N ILE A 109 11.15 6.08 9.20
CA ILE A 109 12.20 5.44 8.41
C ILE A 109 11.66 5.10 7.04
N ILE A 110 12.48 5.28 6.01
CA ILE A 110 12.18 4.86 4.64
C ILE A 110 13.22 3.85 4.23
N LYS A 111 12.78 2.63 3.89
CA LYS A 111 13.65 1.55 3.41
C LYS A 111 13.21 1.08 2.04
N ASP A 112 14.15 0.94 1.13
CA ASP A 112 13.90 0.31 -0.17
C ASP A 112 14.23 -1.17 -0.06
N ILE A 113 13.22 -2.02 -0.22
CA ILE A 113 13.33 -3.47 -0.11
C ILE A 113 13.16 -4.17 -1.46
N THR A 114 13.33 -3.43 -2.57
CA THR A 114 13.24 -4.01 -3.91
C THR A 114 14.16 -5.22 -4.03
N PRO A 115 13.65 -6.40 -4.41
CA PRO A 115 14.48 -7.60 -4.47
C PRO A 115 15.48 -7.54 -5.62
N LEU A 116 16.71 -7.92 -5.33
CA LEU A 116 17.78 -8.07 -6.31
C LEU A 116 18.17 -9.55 -6.38
N PRO A 117 17.71 -10.30 -7.39
CA PRO A 117 18.03 -11.73 -7.46
C PRO A 117 19.52 -11.96 -7.77
N HIS A 118 20.09 -12.95 -7.13
CA HIS A 118 21.46 -13.43 -7.44
C HIS A 118 21.41 -14.43 -8.60
N ASN A 119 21.00 -13.98 -9.79
CA ASN A 119 20.67 -14.76 -10.98
C ASN A 119 19.34 -15.55 -10.92
N GLY A 120 18.80 -15.88 -9.79
CA GLY A 120 17.47 -16.43 -9.58
C GLY A 120 16.92 -17.41 -10.63
N CYS A 121 15.60 -17.40 -10.79
CA CYS A 121 14.91 -18.23 -11.78
C CYS A 121 15.03 -17.65 -13.19
N ARG A 122 14.92 -18.53 -14.19
CA ARG A 122 14.89 -18.10 -15.59
C ARG A 122 13.72 -17.14 -15.79
N PRO A 123 13.95 -15.92 -16.35
CA PRO A 123 12.86 -14.99 -16.62
C PRO A 123 11.92 -15.52 -17.69
N SER A 124 10.68 -15.04 -17.67
CA SER A 124 9.69 -15.40 -18.65
C SER A 124 10.09 -14.96 -20.06
N LYS A 125 9.52 -15.65 -21.05
CA LYS A 125 9.72 -15.32 -22.45
C LYS A 125 9.21 -13.90 -22.76
N ARG A 126 9.91 -13.23 -23.68
CA ARG A 126 9.48 -11.91 -24.17
C ARG A 126 8.06 -11.96 -24.72
N ARG A 127 7.23 -11.00 -24.33
CA ARG A 127 5.85 -10.89 -24.83
C ARG A 127 5.85 -10.65 -26.34
N ARG A 128 5.01 -11.41 -27.05
CA ARG A 128 4.73 -11.15 -28.47
C ARG A 128 3.82 -9.92 -28.58
N VAL A 129 4.22 -8.97 -29.40
CA VAL A 129 3.46 -7.75 -29.65
C VAL A 129 2.94 -7.78 -31.09
#